data_52ace1cdc8e0f744b43fc8a6f9a74d8c
#
_entry.id   52ace1cdc8e0f744b43fc8a6f9a74d8c
#
_cell.length_a   1.000
_cell.length_b   1.000
_cell.length_c   1.000
_cell.angle_alpha   90.00
_cell.angle_beta   90.00
_cell.angle_gamma   90.00
#
_symmetry.space_group_name_H-M   'P 1'
#
loop_
_entity.id
_entity.type
_entity.pdbx_description
1 polymer ?
#
loop_
_entity_poly.entity_id
_entity_poly.type
_entity_poly.pdbx_seq_one_letter_code
_entity_poly.pdbx_strand_id
1 'polypeptide(L)'
;MKKLLLLIALLLPALFVTAQGIKNGLKEEPKINVGIKGGFNSSMYFTSRLELDGERMEDVQNNYKVGYFAAMFFRVHMKRHFIQPEIMYNIYKGEIAFNKNQNKENTLPELAKLNSTIHSLELPILYGYSFVKSRPYGMALFIGPKLEYVWKHKTSEEFEGFGYSGIKEELHPINISSVIGLGVNIANIFFDFRYEIGLTNISKSIIYEKNIDGVIFQEKGIFINRHRNVLSFSLGVIF
;
A
#
# COMPACT_ATOMS: atom_id res chain seq x y z
N MET A 1 12.30 -13.98 -15.77
CA MET A 1 12.58 -12.63 -15.28
C MET A 1 13.35 -11.77 -16.30
N LYS A 2 14.50 -12.19 -16.85
CA LYS A 2 15.28 -11.40 -17.85
C LYS A 2 14.47 -11.02 -19.10
N LYS A 3 13.64 -11.91 -19.63
CA LYS A 3 12.79 -11.66 -20.83
C LYS A 3 11.70 -10.61 -20.59
N LEU A 4 11.15 -10.51 -19.37
CA LEU A 4 10.13 -9.52 -18.98
C LEU A 4 10.75 -8.12 -18.86
N LEU A 5 11.95 -8.03 -18.28
CA LEU A 5 12.74 -6.78 -18.22
C LEU A 5 13.10 -6.25 -19.60
N LEU A 6 13.43 -7.14 -20.53
CA LEU A 6 13.76 -6.79 -21.92
C LEU A 6 12.53 -6.27 -22.67
N LEU A 7 11.33 -6.84 -22.42
CA LEU A 7 10.06 -6.39 -23.00
C LEU A 7 9.66 -5.00 -22.48
N ILE A 8 9.87 -4.73 -21.18
CA ILE A 8 9.64 -3.42 -20.58
C ILE A 8 10.63 -2.39 -21.12
N ALA A 9 11.91 -2.76 -21.29
CA ALA A 9 12.94 -1.86 -21.85
C ALA A 9 12.69 -1.54 -23.33
N LEU A 10 12.06 -2.44 -24.08
CA LEU A 10 11.72 -2.22 -25.51
C LEU A 10 10.45 -1.36 -25.69
N LEU A 11 9.52 -1.38 -24.71
CA LEU A 11 8.32 -0.56 -24.72
C LEU A 11 8.57 0.89 -24.28
N LEU A 12 9.59 1.14 -23.45
CA LEU A 12 9.96 2.48 -22.98
C LEU A 12 10.27 3.47 -24.11
N PRO A 13 11.11 3.19 -25.13
CA PRO A 13 11.40 4.15 -26.20
C PRO A 13 10.20 4.42 -27.11
N ALA A 14 9.28 3.48 -27.31
CA ALA A 14 8.07 3.69 -28.12
C ALA A 14 7.11 4.72 -27.50
N LEU A 15 7.14 4.88 -26.18
CA LEU A 15 6.34 5.88 -25.45
C LEU A 15 6.92 7.29 -25.56
N PHE A 16 8.24 7.43 -25.81
CA PHE A 16 8.86 8.75 -25.99
C PHE A 16 8.64 9.36 -27.39
N VAL A 17 8.35 8.55 -28.39
CA VAL A 17 8.18 9.04 -29.78
C VAL A 17 6.87 9.80 -29.95
N THR A 18 5.83 9.49 -29.17
CA THR A 18 4.54 10.17 -29.23
C THR A 18 4.48 11.50 -28.47
N ALA A 19 5.49 11.81 -27.63
CA ALA A 19 5.56 13.04 -26.85
C ALA A 19 6.07 14.26 -27.64
N GLN A 20 6.60 14.09 -28.85
CA GLN A 20 7.05 15.16 -29.75
C GLN A 20 5.97 15.56 -30.76
N GLY A 21 4.74 15.73 -30.34
CA GLY A 21 3.62 16.23 -31.17
C GLY A 21 3.74 17.74 -31.41
N ILE A 22 4.18 18.10 -32.62
CA ILE A 22 3.92 19.29 -33.43
C ILE A 22 3.49 20.56 -32.68
N LYS A 23 4.45 21.47 -32.55
CA LYS A 23 4.23 22.87 -32.24
C LYS A 23 3.56 23.58 -33.43
N ASN A 24 2.25 23.82 -33.36
CA ASN A 24 1.63 24.91 -34.10
C ASN A 24 0.33 25.33 -33.44
N GLY A 25 0.26 26.61 -33.05
CA GLY A 25 -0.89 27.46 -32.84
C GLY A 25 -2.00 26.95 -31.91
N LEU A 26 -2.16 27.58 -30.72
CA LEU A 26 -3.14 27.27 -29.68
C LEU A 26 -2.88 25.92 -29.03
N LYS A 27 -2.06 25.93 -27.97
CA LYS A 27 -1.71 24.71 -27.19
C LYS A 27 -2.97 24.11 -26.56
N GLU A 28 -3.67 23.27 -27.31
CA GLU A 28 -4.56 22.30 -26.69
C GLU A 28 -3.71 21.41 -25.78
N GLU A 29 -4.18 21.18 -24.56
CA GLU A 29 -3.52 20.24 -23.67
C GLU A 29 -3.47 18.86 -24.33
N PRO A 30 -2.34 18.15 -24.22
CA PRO A 30 -2.26 16.82 -24.76
C PRO A 30 -3.38 15.97 -24.15
N LYS A 31 -4.12 15.27 -25.00
CA LYS A 31 -5.23 14.40 -24.56
C LYS A 31 -4.74 13.28 -23.67
N ILE A 32 -3.47 12.89 -23.79
CA ILE A 32 -2.82 11.83 -23.04
C ILE A 32 -1.51 12.36 -22.47
N ASN A 33 -1.32 12.19 -21.17
CA ASN A 33 -0.07 12.44 -20.47
C ASN A 33 0.43 11.12 -19.88
N VAL A 34 1.75 11.00 -19.82
CA VAL A 34 2.45 9.93 -19.11
C VAL A 34 3.23 10.57 -17.96
N GLY A 35 3.30 9.90 -16.83
CA GLY A 35 4.07 10.42 -15.71
C GLY A 35 4.64 9.32 -14.83
N ILE A 36 5.63 9.72 -14.05
CA ILE A 36 6.23 8.90 -13.01
C ILE A 36 6.13 9.63 -11.68
N LYS A 37 6.00 8.88 -10.61
CA LYS A 37 5.95 9.42 -9.25
C LYS A 37 6.56 8.49 -8.24
N GLY A 38 7.01 9.04 -7.14
CA GLY A 38 7.43 8.33 -5.96
C GLY A 38 6.91 8.99 -4.71
N GLY A 39 6.82 8.25 -3.62
CA GLY A 39 6.26 8.80 -2.40
C GLY A 39 6.39 7.89 -1.21
N PHE A 40 5.78 8.37 -0.13
CA PHE A 40 5.72 7.69 1.15
C PHE A 40 4.30 7.29 1.47
N ASN A 41 4.16 6.20 2.20
CA ASN A 41 2.89 5.72 2.71
C ASN A 41 2.98 5.41 4.20
N SER A 42 1.84 5.49 4.89
CA SER A 42 1.68 5.04 6.26
C SER A 42 0.43 4.17 6.34
N SER A 43 0.59 2.94 6.80
CA SER A 43 -0.50 1.97 6.91
C SER A 43 -1.14 2.03 8.28
N MET A 44 -2.45 2.13 8.32
CA MET A 44 -3.28 2.01 9.51
C MET A 44 -4.04 0.70 9.44
N TYR A 45 -3.83 -0.15 10.42
CA TYR A 45 -4.51 -1.44 10.48
C TYR A 45 -5.69 -1.37 11.46
N PHE A 46 -6.86 -1.71 10.97
CA PHE A 46 -8.06 -1.86 11.81
C PHE A 46 -8.32 -3.35 12.03
N THR A 47 -7.97 -3.81 13.22
CA THR A 47 -8.22 -5.20 13.65
C THR A 47 -9.58 -5.25 14.33
N SER A 48 -10.57 -5.85 13.68
CA SER A 48 -11.92 -5.97 14.22
C SER A 48 -12.05 -7.09 15.25
N ARG A 49 -11.19 -8.11 15.16
CA ARG A 49 -11.21 -9.26 16.05
C ARG A 49 -9.82 -9.91 16.09
N LEU A 50 -9.25 -10.01 17.28
CA LEU A 50 -8.06 -10.80 17.58
C LEU A 50 -8.43 -11.79 18.68
N GLU A 51 -8.46 -13.08 18.37
CA GLU A 51 -8.68 -14.15 19.34
C GLU A 51 -7.44 -15.05 19.38
N LEU A 52 -6.89 -15.24 20.56
CA LEU A 52 -5.76 -16.13 20.82
C LEU A 52 -6.27 -17.20 21.79
N ASP A 53 -6.26 -18.50 21.41
CA ASP A 53 -6.73 -19.62 22.22
C ASP A 53 -8.15 -19.44 22.82
N GLY A 54 -9.05 -18.73 22.08
CA GLY A 54 -10.42 -18.45 22.53
C GLY A 54 -10.56 -17.22 23.44
N GLU A 55 -9.48 -16.56 23.81
CA GLU A 55 -9.48 -15.31 24.56
C GLU A 55 -9.34 -14.10 23.63
N ARG A 56 -10.21 -13.10 23.81
CA ARG A 56 -10.17 -11.84 23.05
C ARG A 56 -9.11 -10.92 23.63
N MET A 57 -8.15 -10.52 22.80
CA MET A 57 -7.12 -9.54 23.16
C MET A 57 -7.64 -8.12 22.95
N GLU A 58 -7.64 -7.27 23.99
CA GLU A 58 -8.23 -5.93 23.93
C GLU A 58 -7.21 -4.81 23.65
N ASP A 59 -5.95 -4.90 23.98
CA ASP A 59 -4.97 -3.80 23.81
C ASP A 59 -3.92 -4.09 22.73
N VAL A 60 -4.32 -4.04 21.45
CA VAL A 60 -3.39 -4.13 20.33
C VAL A 60 -2.95 -2.73 19.91
N GLN A 61 -1.70 -2.34 20.20
CA GLN A 61 -1.12 -1.09 19.74
C GLN A 61 -0.55 -1.26 18.33
N ASN A 62 -1.11 -0.51 17.38
CA ASN A 62 -0.59 -0.43 16.02
C ASN A 62 0.39 0.74 15.92
N ASN A 63 1.67 0.45 15.71
CA ASN A 63 2.68 1.47 15.48
C ASN A 63 2.80 1.76 13.98
N TYR A 64 2.64 3.03 13.64
CA TYR A 64 2.73 3.48 12.25
C TYR A 64 4.19 3.48 11.80
N LYS A 65 4.51 2.75 10.74
CA LYS A 65 5.81 2.82 10.07
C LYS A 65 5.66 3.38 8.67
N VAL A 66 6.65 4.16 8.26
CA VAL A 66 6.66 4.76 6.93
C VAL A 66 7.20 3.75 5.93
N GLY A 67 6.37 3.45 4.93
CA GLY A 67 6.75 2.74 3.73
C GLY A 67 6.99 3.72 2.57
N TYR A 68 7.27 3.19 1.38
CA TYR A 68 7.55 3.99 0.18
C TYR A 68 7.08 3.26 -1.07
N PHE A 69 6.86 4.03 -2.14
CA PHE A 69 6.41 3.48 -3.41
C PHE A 69 6.95 4.25 -4.60
N ALA A 70 6.93 3.59 -5.74
CA ALA A 70 7.16 4.20 -7.05
C ALA A 70 6.04 3.76 -8.00
N ALA A 71 5.64 4.66 -8.91
CA ALA A 71 4.57 4.40 -9.86
C ALA A 71 4.81 5.07 -11.19
N MET A 72 4.26 4.45 -12.22
CA MET A 72 4.07 5.02 -13.55
C MET A 72 2.56 5.13 -13.81
N PHE A 73 2.12 6.16 -14.49
CA PHE A 73 0.73 6.36 -14.81
C PHE A 73 0.52 6.96 -16.20
N PHE A 74 -0.67 6.70 -16.72
CA PHE A 74 -1.20 7.34 -17.93
C PHE A 74 -2.41 8.17 -17.50
N ARG A 75 -2.53 9.40 -18.00
CA ARG A 75 -3.69 10.25 -17.73
C ARG A 75 -4.32 10.66 -19.04
N VAL A 76 -5.57 10.26 -19.25
CA VAL A 76 -6.39 10.61 -20.39
C VAL A 76 -7.33 11.73 -19.99
N HIS A 77 -7.16 12.91 -20.58
CA HIS A 77 -7.97 14.10 -20.28
C HIS A 77 -9.22 14.16 -21.13
N MET A 78 -10.35 14.48 -20.48
CA MET A 78 -11.67 14.69 -21.08
C MET A 78 -12.23 16.02 -20.53
N LYS A 79 -11.79 17.14 -21.11
CA LYS A 79 -12.11 18.50 -20.62
C LYS A 79 -11.58 18.70 -19.19
N ARG A 80 -12.49 18.75 -18.19
CA ARG A 80 -12.14 18.86 -16.75
C ARG A 80 -12.00 17.51 -16.06
N HIS A 81 -12.40 16.45 -16.71
CA HIS A 81 -12.33 15.09 -16.18
C HIS A 81 -11.08 14.38 -16.70
N PHE A 82 -10.65 13.36 -16.01
CA PHE A 82 -9.59 12.45 -16.47
C PHE A 82 -9.76 11.05 -15.92
N ILE A 83 -9.22 10.09 -16.65
CA ILE A 83 -9.02 8.72 -16.18
C ILE A 83 -7.52 8.48 -16.10
N GLN A 84 -7.07 7.90 -14.99
CA GLN A 84 -5.66 7.67 -14.71
C GLN A 84 -5.42 6.25 -14.20
N PRO A 85 -5.18 5.28 -15.09
CA PRO A 85 -4.62 3.99 -14.71
C PRO A 85 -3.15 4.15 -14.30
N GLU A 86 -2.74 3.39 -13.28
CA GLU A 86 -1.39 3.39 -12.74
C GLU A 86 -0.87 1.97 -12.56
N ILE A 87 0.44 1.83 -12.59
CA ILE A 87 1.16 0.64 -12.15
C ILE A 87 2.10 1.09 -11.03
N MET A 88 1.92 0.52 -9.84
CA MET A 88 2.68 0.92 -8.65
C MET A 88 3.39 -0.28 -8.05
N TYR A 89 4.64 -0.09 -7.63
CA TYR A 89 5.35 -0.98 -6.73
C TYR A 89 5.39 -0.34 -5.35
N ASN A 90 4.87 -1.03 -4.36
CA ASN A 90 4.67 -0.51 -3.03
C ASN A 90 5.36 -1.38 -1.98
N ILE A 91 5.93 -0.74 -0.97
CA ILE A 91 6.51 -1.38 0.21
C ILE A 91 5.83 -0.80 1.43
N TYR A 92 4.98 -1.61 2.05
CA TYR A 92 4.32 -1.26 3.30
C TYR A 92 5.13 -1.78 4.47
N LYS A 93 5.23 -0.98 5.50
CA LYS A 93 5.84 -1.36 6.77
C LYS A 93 4.82 -1.19 7.88
N GLY A 94 4.79 -2.14 8.80
CA GLY A 94 3.92 -2.10 9.97
C GLY A 94 4.64 -2.73 11.17
N GLU A 95 4.26 -2.28 12.34
CA GLU A 95 4.69 -2.87 13.61
C GLU A 95 3.46 -3.03 14.49
N ILE A 96 3.29 -4.23 15.01
CA ILE A 96 2.27 -4.53 16.01
C ILE A 96 3.01 -4.79 17.32
N ALA A 97 2.67 -4.04 18.35
CA ALA A 97 3.16 -4.28 19.70
C ALA A 97 2.00 -4.75 20.57
N PHE A 98 2.19 -5.82 21.33
CA PHE A 98 1.20 -6.30 22.30
C PHE A 98 1.88 -6.69 23.60
N ASN A 99 1.14 -6.56 24.71
CA ASN A 99 1.64 -6.85 26.05
C ASN A 99 1.13 -8.22 26.51
N LYS A 100 2.03 -9.10 26.95
CA LYS A 100 1.70 -10.46 27.43
C LYS A 100 1.07 -10.48 28.81
N ASN A 101 1.39 -9.47 29.67
CA ASN A 101 1.10 -9.55 31.08
C ASN A 101 -0.14 -8.75 31.50
N GLN A 102 -1.22 -8.75 30.71
CA GLN A 102 -2.45 -8.03 31.04
C GLN A 102 -3.11 -8.47 32.37
N ASN A 103 -2.82 -9.68 32.87
CA ASN A 103 -3.47 -10.25 34.03
C ASN A 103 -2.55 -10.43 35.26
N LYS A 104 -1.33 -9.87 35.29
CA LYS A 104 -0.44 -9.99 36.45
C LYS A 104 -0.08 -8.61 36.99
N GLU A 105 -0.66 -8.24 38.11
CA GLU A 105 -0.58 -6.93 38.78
C GLU A 105 0.82 -6.47 39.23
N ASN A 106 1.92 -7.20 39.05
CA ASN A 106 3.24 -6.82 39.56
C ASN A 106 4.44 -7.23 38.69
N THR A 107 4.28 -7.38 37.37
CA THR A 107 5.42 -7.71 36.48
C THR A 107 5.62 -6.58 35.45
N LEU A 108 6.90 -6.29 35.14
CA LEU A 108 7.27 -5.38 34.06
C LEU A 108 6.60 -5.81 32.75
N PRO A 109 6.11 -4.86 31.93
CA PRO A 109 5.45 -5.17 30.68
C PRO A 109 6.44 -5.86 29.72
N GLU A 110 6.18 -7.12 29.38
CA GLU A 110 6.89 -7.84 28.33
C GLU A 110 6.23 -7.49 26.99
N LEU A 111 6.86 -6.59 26.24
CA LEU A 111 6.38 -6.13 24.95
C LEU A 111 6.90 -7.04 23.82
N ALA A 112 5.99 -7.73 23.16
CA ALA A 112 6.30 -8.41 21.91
C ALA A 112 6.09 -7.47 20.74
N LYS A 113 7.06 -7.41 19.81
CA LYS A 113 7.00 -6.60 18.59
C LYS A 113 7.04 -7.48 17.37
N LEU A 114 6.06 -7.32 16.52
CA LEU A 114 5.97 -7.98 15.23
C LEU A 114 6.17 -6.94 14.11
N ASN A 115 7.32 -7.01 13.44
CA ASN A 115 7.63 -6.16 12.30
C ASN A 115 7.18 -6.86 11.00
N SER A 116 6.35 -6.19 10.24
CA SER A 116 5.83 -6.69 8.96
C SER A 116 6.28 -5.79 7.81
N THR A 117 6.81 -6.39 6.75
CA THR A 117 7.15 -5.71 5.50
C THR A 117 6.47 -6.43 4.34
N ILE A 118 5.59 -5.72 3.65
CA ILE A 118 4.79 -6.23 2.55
C ILE A 118 5.22 -5.53 1.26
N HIS A 119 5.58 -6.33 0.25
CA HIS A 119 5.87 -5.86 -1.10
C HIS A 119 4.70 -6.19 -2.00
N SER A 120 4.13 -5.20 -2.65
CA SER A 120 2.98 -5.36 -3.53
C SER A 120 3.17 -4.70 -4.89
N LEU A 121 2.50 -5.28 -5.89
CA LEU A 121 2.26 -4.66 -7.18
C LEU A 121 0.79 -4.23 -7.21
N GLU A 122 0.54 -2.99 -7.61
CA GLU A 122 -0.79 -2.39 -7.49
C GLU A 122 -1.21 -1.74 -8.80
N LEU A 123 -2.51 -1.82 -9.09
CA LEU A 123 -3.15 -1.30 -10.28
C LEU A 123 -4.35 -0.42 -9.88
N PRO A 124 -4.14 0.84 -9.52
CA PRO A 124 -5.24 1.79 -9.35
C PRO A 124 -5.77 2.26 -10.71
N ILE A 125 -7.09 2.46 -10.79
CA ILE A 125 -7.76 3.10 -11.91
C ILE A 125 -8.55 4.27 -11.33
N LEU A 126 -8.03 5.49 -11.52
CA LEU A 126 -8.57 6.67 -10.89
C LEU A 126 -9.39 7.49 -11.90
N TYR A 127 -10.56 7.94 -11.47
CA TYR A 127 -11.35 8.97 -12.14
C TYR A 127 -11.17 10.27 -11.38
N GLY A 128 -10.84 11.36 -12.10
CA GLY A 128 -10.58 12.65 -11.49
C GLY A 128 -11.33 13.79 -12.15
N TYR A 129 -11.54 14.83 -11.34
CA TYR A 129 -12.12 16.11 -11.76
C TYR A 129 -11.19 17.26 -11.41
N SER A 130 -10.73 18.01 -12.43
CA SER A 130 -9.88 19.19 -12.29
C SER A 130 -10.75 20.41 -12.03
N PHE A 131 -10.83 20.86 -10.78
CA PHE A 131 -11.60 22.04 -10.39
C PHE A 131 -10.80 23.34 -10.57
N VAL A 132 -9.46 23.28 -10.47
CA VAL A 132 -8.56 24.37 -10.91
C VAL A 132 -7.80 23.88 -12.14
N LYS A 133 -7.93 24.65 -13.24
CA LYS A 133 -7.27 24.39 -14.52
C LYS A 133 -6.79 25.71 -15.10
N SER A 134 -5.75 26.27 -14.50
CA SER A 134 -5.16 27.57 -14.88
C SER A 134 -3.64 27.42 -14.92
N ARG A 135 -3.07 27.32 -16.12
CA ARG A 135 -1.61 27.14 -16.27
C ARG A 135 -0.83 28.26 -15.58
N PRO A 136 0.23 27.95 -14.86
CA PRO A 136 0.86 26.63 -14.69
C PRO A 136 0.23 25.75 -13.60
N TYR A 137 -0.84 26.17 -12.94
CA TYR A 137 -1.45 25.53 -11.79
C TYR A 137 -2.65 24.67 -12.16
N GLY A 138 -2.78 23.54 -11.49
CA GLY A 138 -3.93 22.67 -11.57
C GLY A 138 -4.23 22.00 -10.23
N MET A 139 -5.52 21.84 -9.91
CA MET A 139 -5.94 21.06 -8.75
C MET A 139 -7.07 20.13 -9.15
N ALA A 140 -7.01 18.90 -8.67
CA ALA A 140 -7.97 17.88 -9.00
C ALA A 140 -8.28 16.99 -7.79
N LEU A 141 -9.55 16.60 -7.69
CA LEU A 141 -9.97 15.51 -6.84
C LEU A 141 -10.08 14.25 -7.69
N PHE A 142 -9.74 13.10 -7.11
CA PHE A 142 -9.86 11.83 -7.78
C PHE A 142 -10.29 10.72 -6.82
N ILE A 143 -10.94 9.72 -7.39
CA ILE A 143 -11.41 8.53 -6.70
C ILE A 143 -11.31 7.32 -7.64
N GLY A 144 -11.11 6.14 -7.12
CA GLY A 144 -11.16 4.93 -7.92
C GLY A 144 -10.83 3.66 -7.16
N PRO A 145 -11.10 2.51 -7.77
CA PRO A 145 -10.69 1.21 -7.26
C PRO A 145 -9.18 1.00 -7.45
N LYS A 146 -8.62 0.20 -6.57
CA LYS A 146 -7.24 -0.29 -6.64
C LYS A 146 -7.22 -1.79 -6.40
N LEU A 147 -6.59 -2.52 -7.32
CA LEU A 147 -6.25 -3.92 -7.17
C LEU A 147 -4.81 -4.02 -6.67
N GLU A 148 -4.58 -4.83 -5.65
CA GLU A 148 -3.27 -5.10 -5.08
C GLU A 148 -2.95 -6.58 -5.21
N TYR A 149 -1.74 -6.89 -5.65
CA TYR A 149 -1.16 -8.22 -5.62
C TYR A 149 0.04 -8.24 -4.67
N VAL A 150 -0.07 -8.99 -3.58
CA VAL A 150 1.01 -9.19 -2.60
C VAL A 150 2.00 -10.20 -3.15
N TRP A 151 3.16 -9.70 -3.54
CA TRP A 151 4.24 -10.51 -4.11
C TRP A 151 5.10 -11.16 -3.03
N LYS A 152 5.42 -10.41 -1.95
CA LYS A 152 6.31 -10.88 -0.90
C LYS A 152 5.92 -10.29 0.44
N HIS A 153 5.85 -11.13 1.42
CA HIS A 153 5.65 -10.76 2.81
C HIS A 153 6.83 -11.25 3.63
N LYS A 154 7.42 -10.37 4.44
CA LYS A 154 8.45 -10.70 5.42
C LYS A 154 7.94 -10.27 6.78
N THR A 155 7.91 -11.22 7.69
CA THR A 155 7.66 -10.97 9.10
C THR A 155 8.99 -11.17 9.83
N SER A 156 9.38 -10.20 10.67
CA SER A 156 10.51 -10.29 11.58
C SER A 156 9.98 -10.16 12.99
N GLU A 157 10.29 -11.13 13.82
CA GLU A 157 9.82 -11.24 15.18
C GLU A 157 10.94 -10.79 16.12
N GLU A 158 10.65 -9.89 17.03
CA GLU A 158 11.48 -9.59 18.19
C GLU A 158 10.69 -9.98 19.44
N PHE A 159 10.90 -11.19 19.92
CA PHE A 159 10.30 -11.69 21.15
C PHE A 159 11.37 -11.79 22.24
N GLU A 160 11.32 -10.92 23.23
CA GLU A 160 12.02 -11.16 24.48
C GLU A 160 11.05 -11.82 25.48
N GLY A 161 11.33 -13.08 25.85
CA GLY A 161 10.63 -13.76 26.95
C GLY A 161 9.44 -14.66 26.58
N PHE A 162 9.12 -14.88 25.30
CA PHE A 162 8.03 -15.76 24.90
C PHE A 162 8.49 -17.19 24.58
N GLY A 163 7.79 -18.19 25.13
CA GLY A 163 7.97 -19.60 24.78
C GLY A 163 7.39 -20.02 23.42
N TYR A 164 7.01 -19.05 22.59
CA TYR A 164 6.51 -19.26 21.23
C TYR A 164 7.53 -18.72 20.24
N SER A 165 7.89 -19.53 19.27
CA SER A 165 8.73 -19.15 18.15
C SER A 165 7.98 -19.40 16.84
N GLY A 166 8.23 -18.58 15.81
CA GLY A 166 7.77 -18.87 14.47
C GLY A 166 6.32 -18.46 14.15
N ILE A 167 5.85 -17.31 14.65
CA ILE A 167 4.56 -16.76 14.22
C ILE A 167 4.66 -16.31 12.77
N LYS A 168 3.90 -16.93 11.87
CA LYS A 168 3.83 -16.58 10.45
C LYS A 168 2.41 -16.16 10.12
N GLU A 169 2.26 -14.91 9.70
CA GLU A 169 0.99 -14.41 9.13
C GLU A 169 0.94 -14.77 7.64
N GLU A 170 -0.08 -15.50 7.23
CA GLU A 170 -0.41 -15.68 5.81
C GLU A 170 -1.37 -14.58 5.37
N LEU A 171 -1.00 -13.87 4.29
CA LEU A 171 -1.81 -12.81 3.70
C LEU A 171 -2.57 -13.33 2.48
N HIS A 172 -3.74 -12.73 2.21
CA HIS A 172 -4.39 -12.91 0.93
C HIS A 172 -3.54 -12.30 -0.19
N PRO A 173 -3.26 -13.04 -1.28
CA PRO A 173 -2.40 -12.54 -2.35
C PRO A 173 -3.05 -11.41 -3.16
N ILE A 174 -4.38 -11.36 -3.20
CA ILE A 174 -5.15 -10.35 -3.95
C ILE A 174 -6.03 -9.58 -2.99
N ASN A 175 -5.92 -8.25 -3.02
CA ASN A 175 -6.70 -7.34 -2.20
C ASN A 175 -7.29 -6.22 -3.04
N ILE A 176 -8.44 -5.70 -2.61
CA ILE A 176 -9.15 -4.60 -3.26
C ILE A 176 -9.31 -3.47 -2.25
N SER A 177 -9.05 -2.26 -2.71
CA SER A 177 -9.25 -1.03 -1.95
C SER A 177 -9.88 0.06 -2.81
N SER A 178 -10.44 1.07 -2.17
CA SER A 178 -10.87 2.31 -2.79
C SER A 178 -9.88 3.41 -2.45
N VAL A 179 -9.52 4.22 -3.43
CA VAL A 179 -8.60 5.36 -3.29
C VAL A 179 -9.39 6.63 -3.48
N ILE A 180 -9.20 7.60 -2.60
CA ILE A 180 -9.64 8.99 -2.78
C ILE A 180 -8.44 9.90 -2.58
N GLY A 181 -8.33 10.99 -3.34
CA GLY A 181 -7.19 11.89 -3.20
C GLY A 181 -7.37 13.24 -3.85
N LEU A 182 -6.40 14.09 -3.51
CA LEU A 182 -6.23 15.43 -4.03
C LEU A 182 -4.89 15.51 -4.77
N GLY A 183 -4.90 16.01 -6.00
CA GLY A 183 -3.70 16.28 -6.78
C GLY A 183 -3.51 17.76 -7.02
N VAL A 184 -2.27 18.23 -6.94
CA VAL A 184 -1.86 19.61 -7.26
C VAL A 184 -0.77 19.54 -8.31
N ASN A 185 -0.95 20.25 -9.42
CA ASN A 185 0.02 20.37 -10.49
C ASN A 185 0.61 21.78 -10.52
N ILE A 186 1.92 21.88 -10.70
CA ILE A 186 2.64 23.12 -10.97
C ILE A 186 3.52 22.85 -12.20
N ALA A 187 3.10 23.34 -13.37
CA ALA A 187 3.69 22.99 -14.64
C ALA A 187 3.71 21.45 -14.85
N ASN A 188 4.89 20.87 -14.95
CA ASN A 188 5.10 19.42 -15.14
C ASN A 188 5.28 18.64 -13.83
N ILE A 189 5.38 19.35 -12.70
CA ILE A 189 5.54 18.72 -11.38
C ILE A 189 4.16 18.57 -10.77
N PHE A 190 3.90 17.43 -10.16
CA PHE A 190 2.66 17.25 -9.41
C PHE A 190 2.90 16.59 -8.06
N PHE A 191 2.01 16.92 -7.15
CA PHE A 191 1.90 16.36 -5.83
C PHE A 191 0.56 15.67 -5.71
N ASP A 192 0.49 14.53 -5.09
CA ASP A 192 -0.79 13.95 -4.70
C ASP A 192 -0.79 13.49 -3.25
N PHE A 193 -1.94 13.62 -2.64
CA PHE A 193 -2.28 13.15 -1.32
C PHE A 193 -3.43 12.17 -1.46
N ARG A 194 -3.30 10.97 -0.89
CA ARG A 194 -4.26 9.89 -1.03
C ARG A 194 -4.64 9.29 0.31
N TYR A 195 -5.89 8.94 0.42
CA TYR A 195 -6.39 8.05 1.44
C TYR A 195 -6.97 6.82 0.79
N GLU A 196 -6.54 5.65 1.23
CA GLU A 196 -7.00 4.37 0.74
C GLU A 196 -7.79 3.66 1.82
N ILE A 197 -8.92 3.08 1.43
CA ILE A 197 -9.81 2.32 2.29
C ILE A 197 -9.77 0.87 1.82
N GLY A 198 -9.21 -0.02 2.65
CA GLY A 198 -9.19 -1.45 2.37
C GLY A 198 -10.59 -2.05 2.45
N LEU A 199 -11.04 -2.66 1.36
CA LEU A 199 -12.36 -3.27 1.26
C LEU A 199 -12.33 -4.77 1.59
N THR A 200 -11.19 -5.42 1.36
CA THR A 200 -11.01 -6.85 1.61
C THR A 200 -10.23 -7.09 2.90
N ASN A 201 -10.46 -8.26 3.52
CA ASN A 201 -9.63 -8.74 4.61
C ASN A 201 -8.25 -9.14 4.07
N ILE A 202 -7.18 -8.57 4.63
CA ILE A 202 -5.81 -8.84 4.20
C ILE A 202 -5.27 -10.13 4.81
N SER A 203 -5.63 -10.44 6.06
CA SER A 203 -5.12 -11.60 6.79
C SER A 203 -5.93 -12.84 6.46
N LYS A 204 -5.24 -13.94 6.14
CA LYS A 204 -5.84 -15.23 5.85
C LYS A 204 -5.82 -16.14 7.06
N SER A 205 -4.67 -16.29 7.69
CA SER A 205 -4.47 -17.10 8.90
C SER A 205 -3.16 -16.75 9.58
N ILE A 206 -3.08 -17.00 10.87
CA ILE A 206 -1.83 -16.97 11.62
C ILE A 206 -1.49 -18.40 12.02
N ILE A 207 -0.27 -18.81 11.70
CA ILE A 207 0.31 -20.10 12.08
C ILE A 207 1.34 -19.79 13.17
N TYR A 208 1.24 -20.47 14.30
CA TYR A 208 2.24 -20.40 15.36
C TYR A 208 2.80 -21.78 15.71
N GLU A 209 4.05 -21.82 16.13
CA GLU A 209 4.72 -23.02 16.56
C GLU A 209 4.72 -23.08 18.10
N LYS A 210 4.08 -24.11 18.65
CA LYS A 210 4.07 -24.38 20.08
C LYS A 210 5.02 -25.52 20.38
N ASN A 211 6.00 -25.31 21.23
CA ASN A 211 6.89 -26.36 21.69
C ASN A 211 6.32 -26.96 22.99
N ILE A 212 5.88 -28.20 22.93
CA ILE A 212 5.43 -28.98 24.09
C ILE A 212 6.36 -30.16 24.21
N ASP A 213 7.13 -30.22 25.31
CA ASP A 213 8.05 -31.31 25.66
C ASP A 213 9.06 -31.68 24.54
N GLY A 214 9.57 -30.65 23.81
CA GLY A 214 10.56 -30.87 22.74
C GLY A 214 9.95 -31.23 21.38
N VAL A 215 8.63 -31.32 21.27
CA VAL A 215 7.92 -31.56 20.02
C VAL A 215 7.28 -30.25 19.54
N ILE A 216 7.59 -29.85 18.29
CA ILE A 216 7.03 -28.63 17.67
C ILE A 216 5.71 -28.99 17.00
N PHE A 217 4.61 -28.43 17.51
CA PHE A 217 3.28 -28.51 16.90
C PHE A 217 3.00 -27.22 16.15
N GLN A 218 2.54 -27.32 14.90
CA GLN A 218 2.00 -26.21 14.15
C GLN A 218 0.49 -26.18 14.34
N GLU A 219 -0.01 -25.18 15.05
CA GLU A 219 -1.44 -24.96 15.21
C GLU A 219 -1.91 -23.79 14.32
N LYS A 220 -3.04 -24.02 13.64
CA LYS A 220 -3.71 -23.08 12.78
C LYS A 220 -5.00 -22.64 13.47
N GLY A 221 -4.93 -21.59 14.28
CA GLY A 221 -6.02 -21.31 15.21
C GLY A 221 -6.46 -19.87 15.37
N ILE A 222 -5.85 -18.91 14.68
CA ILE A 222 -6.19 -17.49 14.85
C ILE A 222 -6.76 -16.94 13.55
N PHE A 223 -8.05 -16.60 13.56
CA PHE A 223 -8.68 -15.84 12.48
C PHE A 223 -8.65 -14.35 12.85
N ILE A 224 -7.97 -13.56 12.04
CA ILE A 224 -7.95 -12.11 12.18
C ILE A 224 -8.70 -11.50 11.00
N ASN A 225 -9.72 -10.70 11.30
CA ASN A 225 -10.33 -9.83 10.31
C ASN A 225 -9.65 -8.46 10.41
N ARG A 226 -8.85 -8.15 9.39
CA ARG A 226 -7.98 -6.98 9.40
C ARG A 226 -8.10 -6.23 8.08
N HIS A 227 -8.54 -5.00 8.17
CA HIS A 227 -8.58 -4.06 7.04
C HIS A 227 -7.39 -3.09 7.15
N ARG A 228 -6.81 -2.75 6.01
CA ARG A 228 -5.71 -1.80 5.94
C ARG A 228 -6.16 -0.52 5.24
N ASN A 229 -6.13 0.59 5.96
CA ASN A 229 -6.23 1.91 5.37
C ASN A 229 -4.82 2.49 5.21
N VAL A 230 -4.60 3.28 4.17
CA VAL A 230 -3.28 3.84 3.87
C VAL A 230 -3.41 5.32 3.58
N LEU A 231 -2.56 6.09 4.24
CA LEU A 231 -2.33 7.49 3.92
C LEU A 231 -1.06 7.58 3.09
N SER A 232 -1.08 8.23 1.94
CA SER A 232 0.09 8.37 1.10
C SER A 232 0.25 9.76 0.52
N PHE A 233 1.51 10.14 0.32
CA PHE A 233 1.92 11.38 -0.29
C PHE A 233 2.95 11.09 -1.38
N SER A 234 2.79 11.69 -2.55
CA SER A 234 3.71 11.53 -3.66
C SER A 234 4.09 12.84 -4.34
N LEU A 235 5.26 12.78 -4.95
CA LEU A 235 5.80 13.77 -5.87
C LEU A 235 6.09 13.09 -7.20
N GLY A 236 5.78 13.76 -8.30
CA GLY A 236 5.99 13.20 -9.63
C GLY A 236 6.18 14.23 -10.72
N VAL A 237 6.46 13.72 -11.91
CA VAL A 237 6.63 14.52 -13.15
C VAL A 237 5.69 13.96 -14.21
N ILE A 238 5.06 14.89 -14.95
CA ILE A 238 4.16 14.60 -16.06
C ILE A 238 4.85 15.07 -17.35
N PHE A 239 4.80 14.21 -18.37
CA PHE A 239 5.38 14.45 -19.71
C PHE A 239 4.28 14.64 -20.74
#